data_b6f6cc8bc6ebb4d823c41cb069f0ca5c
#
_entry.id   b6f6cc8bc6ebb4d823c41cb069f0ca5c
#
_cell.length_a   1.000
_cell.length_b   1.000
_cell.length_c   1.000
_cell.angle_alpha   90.00
_cell.angle_beta   90.00
_cell.angle_gamma   90.00
#
_symmetry.space_group_name_H-M   'P 1'
#
loop_
_entity.id
_entity.type
_entity.pdbx_description
1 polymer ?
#
loop_
_entity_poly.entity_id
_entity_poly.type
_entity_poly.pdbx_seq_one_letter_code
_entity_poly.pdbx_strand_id
1 'polypeptide(L)'
;MKKKIALVIEGIKFELPAEALRTTDYWGKPIPSKVYASGPIAGSLVKQYVKAKYPKVICSVKSSSFANGNSLDVNVSEANGEGVLSEVFNDIRRFANSFEYGRYNGWNDCYESYESSGLKSEKGTEIEAGVKYVHVDNKPAFGTYGDVIRMLRGMMAGEYVWGPISLEKAIEKVKGYNVSDKNIEKALPYLKLA
;
A
#
# COMPACT_ATOMS: atom_id res chain seq x y z
N MET A 1 24.14 14.71 0.82
CA MET A 1 23.10 13.84 1.41
C MET A 1 21.90 14.69 1.80
N LYS A 2 20.68 14.34 1.40
CA LYS A 2 19.48 15.05 1.86
C LYS A 2 19.29 14.80 3.37
N LYS A 3 19.03 15.88 4.12
CA LYS A 3 18.74 15.79 5.55
C LYS A 3 17.49 14.95 5.78
N LYS A 4 17.52 14.07 6.80
CA LYS A 4 16.38 13.26 7.23
C LYS A 4 15.97 13.67 8.63
N ILE A 5 14.68 13.49 8.94
CA ILE A 5 14.13 13.58 10.28
C ILE A 5 13.66 12.18 10.71
N ALA A 6 13.69 11.93 12.00
CA ALA A 6 13.14 10.72 12.60
C ALA A 6 11.95 11.08 13.48
N LEU A 7 10.85 10.32 13.32
CA LEU A 7 9.63 10.43 14.13
C LEU A 7 9.29 9.06 14.70
N VAL A 8 8.70 9.01 15.88
CA VAL A 8 8.14 7.79 16.46
C VAL A 8 6.61 7.98 16.49
N ILE A 9 5.89 7.10 15.81
CA ILE A 9 4.42 7.08 15.72
C ILE A 9 3.97 5.67 16.05
N GLU A 10 3.05 5.52 17.01
CA GLU A 10 2.58 4.20 17.48
C GLU A 10 3.75 3.25 17.83
N GLY A 11 4.82 3.75 18.47
CA GLY A 11 6.01 2.99 18.86
C GLY A 11 6.95 2.61 17.70
N ILE A 12 6.63 2.98 16.46
CA ILE A 12 7.45 2.68 15.29
C ILE A 12 8.27 3.91 14.88
N LYS A 13 9.55 3.70 14.64
CA LYS A 13 10.46 4.74 14.14
C LYS A 13 10.35 4.89 12.64
N PHE A 14 10.06 6.11 12.19
CA PHE A 14 9.99 6.49 10.76
C PHE A 14 11.11 7.44 10.40
N GLU A 15 11.67 7.29 9.22
CA GLU A 15 12.61 8.22 8.62
C GLU A 15 11.97 8.93 7.43
N LEU A 16 11.97 10.25 7.46
CA LEU A 16 11.40 11.09 6.40
C LEU A 16 12.41 12.12 5.93
N PRO A 17 12.30 12.62 4.70
CA PRO A 17 13.05 13.78 4.27
C PRO A 17 12.69 15.00 5.11
N ALA A 18 13.67 15.82 5.47
CA ALA A 18 13.48 16.97 6.36
C ALA A 18 12.50 18.01 5.78
N GLU A 19 12.37 18.08 4.47
CA GLU A 19 11.39 18.93 3.78
C GLU A 19 9.93 18.55 4.02
N ALA A 20 9.65 17.36 4.56
CA ALA A 20 8.30 16.98 4.96
C ALA A 20 7.84 17.69 6.25
N LEU A 21 8.78 18.19 7.06
CA LEU A 21 8.48 18.90 8.29
C LEU A 21 8.19 20.37 8.00
N ARG A 22 7.03 20.85 8.41
CA ARG A 22 6.63 22.25 8.36
C ARG A 22 6.67 22.85 9.75
N THR A 23 7.32 24.00 9.87
CA THR A 23 7.41 24.81 11.11
C THR A 23 6.87 26.22 10.90
N THR A 24 6.46 26.54 9.67
CA THR A 24 5.85 27.82 9.29
C THR A 24 4.62 27.59 8.41
N ASP A 25 3.66 28.49 8.47
CA ASP A 25 2.54 28.54 7.53
C ASP A 25 2.96 29.06 6.14
N TYR A 26 1.99 29.21 5.24
CA TYR A 26 2.20 29.72 3.88
C TYR A 26 2.77 31.16 3.87
N TRP A 27 2.52 31.98 4.89
CA TRP A 27 2.99 33.35 5.02
C TRP A 27 4.29 33.46 5.84
N GLY A 28 4.91 32.32 6.20
CA GLY A 28 6.17 32.29 6.95
C GLY A 28 6.01 32.50 8.46
N LYS A 29 4.79 32.51 9.01
CA LYS A 29 4.57 32.60 10.46
C LYS A 29 4.87 31.26 11.11
N PRO A 30 5.52 31.25 12.29
CA PRO A 30 5.78 30.03 13.05
C PRO A 30 4.48 29.29 13.39
N ILE A 31 4.45 27.97 13.16
CA ILE A 31 3.37 27.08 13.54
C ILE A 31 3.93 25.90 14.35
N PRO A 32 3.12 25.18 15.13
CA PRO A 32 3.52 23.90 15.69
C PRO A 32 4.03 22.97 14.60
N SER A 33 5.09 22.22 14.90
CA SER A 33 5.71 21.31 13.93
C SER A 33 4.70 20.29 13.40
N LYS A 34 4.51 20.27 12.09
CA LYS A 34 3.64 19.35 11.38
C LYS A 34 4.40 18.63 10.26
N VAL A 35 4.03 17.40 9.97
CA VAL A 35 4.49 16.69 8.77
C VAL A 35 3.35 16.61 7.77
N TYR A 36 3.54 17.20 6.60
CA TYR A 36 2.59 17.07 5.50
C TYR A 36 2.80 15.75 4.77
N ALA A 37 1.88 14.82 4.94
CA ALA A 37 1.91 13.50 4.33
C ALA A 37 1.38 13.53 2.89
N SER A 38 2.10 14.23 1.98
CA SER A 38 1.83 14.13 0.55
C SER A 38 1.88 12.67 0.06
N GLY A 39 1.36 12.36 -1.12
CA GLY A 39 1.32 10.98 -1.64
C GLY A 39 2.65 10.22 -1.49
N PRO A 40 3.82 10.77 -1.90
CA PRO A 40 5.11 10.12 -1.69
C PRO A 40 5.49 9.93 -0.21
N ILE A 41 5.20 10.92 0.65
CA ILE A 41 5.50 10.84 2.10
C ILE A 41 4.58 9.82 2.77
N ALA A 42 3.27 9.86 2.51
CA ALA A 42 2.31 8.88 2.99
C ALA A 42 2.70 7.47 2.55
N GLY A 43 3.06 7.29 1.28
CA GLY A 43 3.53 6.01 0.76
C GLY A 43 4.80 5.50 1.44
N SER A 44 5.74 6.39 1.77
CA SER A 44 6.93 6.04 2.55
C SER A 44 6.57 5.61 3.97
N LEU A 45 5.66 6.32 4.64
CA LEU A 45 5.17 5.97 5.99
C LEU A 45 4.50 4.61 5.99
N VAL A 46 3.59 4.33 5.04
CA VAL A 46 2.92 3.04 4.92
C VAL A 46 3.92 1.90 4.72
N LYS A 47 4.89 2.06 3.81
CA LYS A 47 5.94 1.04 3.59
C LYS A 47 6.76 0.77 4.84
N GLN A 48 7.16 1.82 5.57
CA GLN A 48 7.93 1.67 6.80
C GLN A 48 7.10 1.02 7.90
N TYR A 49 5.81 1.39 8.03
CA TYR A 49 4.87 0.77 8.98
C TYR A 49 4.75 -0.73 8.74
N VAL A 50 4.44 -1.12 7.51
CA VAL A 50 4.29 -2.54 7.15
C VAL A 50 5.59 -3.30 7.38
N LYS A 51 6.73 -2.75 6.95
CA LYS A 51 8.04 -3.41 7.14
C LYS A 51 8.39 -3.61 8.62
N ALA A 52 8.07 -2.66 9.49
CA ALA A 52 8.39 -2.72 10.91
C ALA A 52 7.47 -3.68 11.67
N LYS A 53 6.16 -3.62 11.39
CA LYS A 53 5.15 -4.38 12.14
C LYS A 53 4.88 -5.76 11.55
N TYR A 54 4.98 -5.89 10.24
CA TYR A 54 4.65 -7.10 9.49
C TYR A 54 5.78 -7.48 8.50
N PRO A 55 6.96 -7.89 8.99
CA PRO A 55 8.15 -8.08 8.12
C PRO A 55 7.99 -9.16 7.05
N LYS A 56 6.99 -10.05 7.18
CA LYS A 56 6.67 -11.09 6.17
C LYS A 56 5.69 -10.61 5.10
N VAL A 57 5.07 -9.44 5.30
CA VAL A 57 4.11 -8.88 4.34
C VAL A 57 4.85 -8.11 3.25
N ILE A 58 4.54 -8.44 2.01
CA ILE A 58 4.97 -7.66 0.85
C ILE A 58 4.01 -6.46 0.71
N CYS A 59 4.57 -5.26 0.69
CA CYS A 59 3.80 -4.03 0.51
C CYS A 59 4.31 -3.26 -0.71
N SER A 60 3.46 -3.11 -1.70
CA SER A 60 3.70 -2.25 -2.86
C SER A 60 2.84 -1.00 -2.74
N VAL A 61 3.47 0.16 -2.91
CA VAL A 61 2.77 1.45 -2.81
C VAL A 61 3.10 2.30 -4.03
N LYS A 62 2.06 2.82 -4.68
CA LYS A 62 2.14 3.74 -5.80
C LYS A 62 1.37 5.02 -5.46
N SER A 63 2.00 6.17 -5.60
CA SER A 63 1.32 7.47 -5.55
C SER A 63 1.17 8.04 -6.95
N SER A 64 0.02 8.64 -7.22
CA SER A 64 -0.29 9.29 -8.50
C SER A 64 -0.85 10.68 -8.26
N SER A 65 -0.54 11.63 -9.14
CA SER A 65 -1.09 12.99 -9.13
C SER A 65 -1.84 13.26 -10.42
N PHE A 66 -2.95 13.95 -10.35
CA PHE A 66 -3.81 14.32 -11.47
C PHE A 66 -4.41 15.70 -11.25
N ALA A 67 -5.12 16.26 -12.24
CA ALA A 67 -5.57 17.66 -12.25
C ALA A 67 -6.30 18.13 -10.97
N ASN A 68 -7.09 17.26 -10.33
CA ASN A 68 -7.91 17.63 -9.17
C ASN A 68 -7.57 16.83 -7.91
N GLY A 69 -6.34 16.32 -7.78
CA GLY A 69 -5.94 15.60 -6.57
C GLY A 69 -4.80 14.62 -6.77
N ASN A 70 -4.75 13.69 -5.87
CA ASN A 70 -3.76 12.61 -5.85
C ASN A 70 -4.38 11.33 -5.29
N SER A 71 -3.74 10.21 -5.56
CA SER A 71 -4.10 8.92 -4.99
C SER A 71 -2.89 8.19 -4.41
N LEU A 72 -3.16 7.28 -3.50
CA LEU A 72 -2.22 6.34 -2.93
C LEU A 72 -2.82 4.94 -3.06
N ASP A 73 -2.21 4.12 -3.91
CA ASP A 73 -2.61 2.73 -4.11
C ASP A 73 -1.65 1.83 -3.32
N VAL A 74 -2.17 1.12 -2.34
CA VAL A 74 -1.43 0.22 -1.44
C VAL A 74 -1.88 -1.20 -1.71
N ASN A 75 -0.98 -2.06 -2.15
CA ASN A 75 -1.25 -3.48 -2.33
C ASN A 75 -0.43 -4.29 -1.33
N VAL A 76 -1.08 -5.17 -0.61
CA VAL A 76 -0.44 -6.06 0.36
C VAL A 76 -0.71 -7.52 0.05
N SER A 77 0.29 -8.35 0.28
CA SER A 77 0.21 -9.80 0.13
C SER A 77 1.21 -10.48 1.04
N GLU A 78 1.04 -11.78 1.27
CA GLU A 78 2.09 -12.61 1.83
C GLU A 78 3.18 -12.94 0.80
N ALA A 79 4.33 -13.45 1.28
CA ALA A 79 5.46 -13.80 0.42
C ALA A 79 5.14 -14.96 -0.54
N ASN A 80 4.18 -15.83 -0.18
CA ASN A 80 3.67 -16.92 -1.02
C ASN A 80 2.67 -16.45 -2.10
N GLY A 81 2.33 -15.15 -2.11
CA GLY A 81 1.38 -14.56 -3.06
C GLY A 81 -0.08 -14.66 -2.66
N GLU A 82 -0.38 -15.15 -1.48
CA GLU A 82 -1.72 -15.13 -0.90
C GLU A 82 -2.03 -13.76 -0.27
N GLY A 83 -3.30 -13.50 -0.01
CA GLY A 83 -3.70 -12.33 0.76
C GLY A 83 -3.28 -12.47 2.22
N VAL A 84 -2.99 -11.36 2.86
CA VAL A 84 -2.71 -11.32 4.30
C VAL A 84 -3.98 -11.56 5.12
N LEU A 85 -3.82 -12.02 6.35
CA LEU A 85 -4.93 -12.21 7.29
C LEU A 85 -5.74 -10.93 7.47
N SER A 86 -7.05 -11.06 7.66
CA SER A 86 -7.98 -9.92 7.75
C SER A 86 -7.59 -8.90 8.83
N GLU A 87 -7.07 -9.35 9.97
CA GLU A 87 -6.62 -8.48 11.05
C GLU A 87 -5.42 -7.62 10.63
N VAL A 88 -4.44 -8.24 9.97
CA VAL A 88 -3.25 -7.55 9.43
C VAL A 88 -3.66 -6.56 8.35
N PHE A 89 -4.55 -6.98 7.45
CA PHE A 89 -5.08 -6.11 6.39
C PHE A 89 -5.82 -4.90 6.96
N ASN A 90 -6.70 -5.10 7.92
CA ASN A 90 -7.48 -4.03 8.54
C ASN A 90 -6.59 -3.02 9.27
N ASP A 91 -5.53 -3.48 9.94
CA ASP A 91 -4.60 -2.58 10.61
C ASP A 91 -3.78 -1.76 9.62
N ILE A 92 -3.28 -2.37 8.54
CA ILE A 92 -2.57 -1.66 7.46
C ILE A 92 -3.51 -0.64 6.79
N ARG A 93 -4.75 -1.04 6.51
CA ARG A 93 -5.78 -0.19 5.91
C ARG A 93 -6.11 1.00 6.81
N ARG A 94 -6.28 0.77 8.12
CA ARG A 94 -6.48 1.85 9.10
C ARG A 94 -5.35 2.87 9.04
N PHE A 95 -4.10 2.40 9.10
CA PHE A 95 -2.93 3.29 9.05
C PHE A 95 -2.82 4.04 7.72
N ALA A 96 -3.03 3.37 6.59
CA ALA A 96 -2.99 4.00 5.27
C ALA A 96 -4.10 5.04 5.08
N ASN A 97 -5.34 4.71 5.48
CA ASN A 97 -6.50 5.61 5.36
C ASN A 97 -6.39 6.87 6.23
N SER A 98 -5.54 6.86 7.29
CA SER A 98 -5.29 8.07 8.07
C SER A 98 -4.66 9.21 7.25
N PHE A 99 -4.08 8.92 6.10
CA PHE A 99 -3.51 9.93 5.20
C PHE A 99 -4.50 10.50 4.18
N GLU A 100 -5.73 9.98 4.13
CA GLU A 100 -6.79 10.51 3.28
C GLU A 100 -7.38 11.78 3.90
N TYR A 101 -7.30 12.92 3.18
CA TYR A 101 -7.73 14.20 3.74
C TYR A 101 -9.20 14.53 3.50
N GLY A 102 -9.97 13.65 2.87
CA GLY A 102 -11.35 13.96 2.62
C GLY A 102 -12.22 12.76 2.30
N ARG A 103 -13.51 13.03 2.22
CA ARG A 103 -14.53 12.03 1.95
C ARG A 103 -15.62 12.63 1.07
N TYR A 104 -16.06 11.87 0.07
CA TYR A 104 -17.22 12.24 -0.70
C TYR A 104 -18.49 12.07 0.16
N ASN A 105 -19.26 13.16 0.29
CA ASN A 105 -20.54 13.14 0.96
C ASN A 105 -21.66 13.11 -0.09
N GLY A 106 -22.26 11.93 -0.29
CA GLY A 106 -23.31 11.72 -1.27
C GLY A 106 -24.64 12.44 -0.98
N TRP A 107 -24.79 13.04 0.22
CA TRP A 107 -25.98 13.80 0.57
C TRP A 107 -26.01 15.21 -0.04
N ASN A 108 -24.85 15.85 -0.09
CA ASN A 108 -24.72 17.22 -0.61
C ASN A 108 -23.90 17.29 -1.89
N ASP A 109 -23.55 16.14 -2.48
CA ASP A 109 -22.73 16.00 -3.69
C ASP A 109 -21.39 16.74 -3.61
N CYS A 110 -20.86 16.90 -2.40
CA CYS A 110 -19.62 17.60 -2.11
C CYS A 110 -18.54 16.69 -1.55
N TYR A 111 -17.30 17.08 -1.79
CA TYR A 111 -16.13 16.45 -1.17
C TYR A 111 -15.76 17.22 0.11
N GLU A 112 -15.90 16.57 1.26
CA GLU A 112 -15.56 17.13 2.56
C GLU A 112 -14.09 16.86 2.87
N SER A 113 -13.33 17.89 3.22
CA SER A 113 -11.90 17.78 3.51
C SER A 113 -11.64 17.76 5.01
N TYR A 114 -10.74 16.89 5.44
CA TYR A 114 -10.23 16.79 6.80
C TYR A 114 -8.72 17.06 6.78
N GLU A 115 -8.24 17.98 7.61
CA GLU A 115 -6.82 18.35 7.61
C GLU A 115 -5.96 17.40 8.45
N SER A 116 -6.56 16.71 9.43
CA SER A 116 -5.81 15.87 10.37
C SER A 116 -5.91 14.40 10.02
N SER A 117 -4.76 13.72 9.99
CA SER A 117 -4.70 12.26 9.92
C SER A 117 -5.11 11.56 11.23
N GLY A 118 -5.23 12.31 12.33
CA GLY A 118 -5.35 11.78 13.69
C GLY A 118 -4.06 11.19 14.26
N LEU A 119 -2.99 11.11 13.45
CA LEU A 119 -1.70 10.60 13.88
C LEU A 119 -0.82 11.72 14.46
N LYS A 120 -0.12 11.39 15.56
CA LYS A 120 0.88 12.27 16.18
C LYS A 120 2.12 11.46 16.52
N SER A 121 3.28 12.10 16.39
CA SER A 121 4.51 11.52 16.95
C SER A 121 4.49 11.57 18.47
N GLU A 122 5.29 10.75 19.14
CA GLU A 122 5.47 10.78 20.60
C GLU A 122 5.92 12.15 21.13
N LYS A 123 6.55 12.96 20.30
CA LYS A 123 6.96 14.34 20.59
C LYS A 123 5.90 15.40 20.25
N GLY A 124 4.69 14.97 19.91
CA GLY A 124 3.56 15.86 19.62
C GLY A 124 3.54 16.45 18.20
N THR A 125 4.46 16.06 17.31
CA THR A 125 4.41 16.49 15.90
C THR A 125 3.19 15.88 15.23
N GLU A 126 2.28 16.68 14.70
CA GLU A 126 1.10 16.24 13.98
C GLU A 126 1.45 15.76 12.57
N ILE A 127 0.74 14.74 12.12
CA ILE A 127 0.80 14.28 10.74
C ILE A 127 -0.46 14.79 10.02
N GLU A 128 -0.26 15.70 9.09
CA GLU A 128 -1.33 16.28 8.28
C GLU A 128 -1.62 15.38 7.09
N ALA A 129 -2.88 15.00 6.90
CA ALA A 129 -3.30 14.19 5.77
C ALA A 129 -3.14 14.97 4.45
N GLY A 130 -2.55 14.35 3.45
CA GLY A 130 -2.21 15.01 2.17
C GLY A 130 -2.54 14.18 0.93
N VAL A 131 -3.37 13.15 1.08
CA VAL A 131 -3.82 12.28 -0.02
C VAL A 131 -5.33 12.38 -0.18
N LYS A 132 -5.80 12.58 -1.41
CA LYS A 132 -7.24 12.71 -1.69
C LYS A 132 -7.95 11.36 -1.69
N TYR A 133 -7.34 10.34 -2.28
CA TYR A 133 -7.89 8.99 -2.38
C TYR A 133 -6.87 7.96 -1.93
N VAL A 134 -7.24 7.12 -0.98
CA VAL A 134 -6.41 6.01 -0.52
C VAL A 134 -7.12 4.69 -0.84
N HIS A 135 -6.47 3.87 -1.64
CA HIS A 135 -6.93 2.53 -2.00
C HIS A 135 -6.01 1.49 -1.38
N VAL A 136 -6.58 0.58 -0.60
CA VAL A 136 -5.82 -0.51 0.03
C VAL A 136 -6.42 -1.84 -0.39
N ASP A 137 -5.64 -2.62 -1.09
CA ASP A 137 -6.03 -3.91 -1.63
C ASP A 137 -5.25 -5.05 -0.98
N ASN A 138 -5.95 -6.07 -0.53
CA ASN A 138 -5.40 -7.34 -0.08
C ASN A 138 -5.21 -8.26 -1.29
N LYS A 139 -4.26 -7.92 -2.14
CA LYS A 139 -3.97 -8.65 -3.38
C LYS A 139 -2.48 -8.75 -3.57
N PRO A 140 -1.98 -9.83 -4.17
CA PRO A 140 -0.60 -9.88 -4.63
C PRO A 140 -0.33 -8.70 -5.57
N ALA A 141 0.85 -8.10 -5.46
CA ALA A 141 1.26 -7.05 -6.39
C ALA A 141 1.23 -7.60 -7.82
N PHE A 142 0.58 -6.86 -8.74
CA PHE A 142 0.41 -7.28 -10.14
C PHE A 142 1.77 -7.59 -10.78
N GLY A 143 1.90 -8.72 -11.45
CA GLY A 143 3.14 -9.17 -12.10
C GLY A 143 4.14 -9.87 -11.18
N THR A 144 3.76 -10.19 -9.95
CA THR A 144 4.58 -11.00 -9.03
C THR A 144 4.35 -12.50 -9.25
N TYR A 145 5.25 -13.32 -8.69
CA TYR A 145 5.04 -14.77 -8.67
C TYR A 145 3.76 -15.18 -7.92
N GLY A 146 3.25 -14.33 -7.03
CA GLY A 146 1.96 -14.52 -6.35
C GLY A 146 0.76 -14.46 -7.30
N ASP A 147 0.79 -13.56 -8.29
CA ASP A 147 -0.23 -13.56 -9.34
C ASP A 147 -0.18 -14.87 -10.14
N VAL A 148 1.03 -15.37 -10.38
CA VAL A 148 1.24 -16.64 -11.08
C VAL A 148 0.64 -17.81 -10.28
N ILE A 149 0.87 -17.87 -8.96
CA ILE A 149 0.28 -18.89 -8.09
C ILE A 149 -1.25 -18.85 -8.20
N ARG A 150 -1.85 -17.68 -8.08
CA ARG A 150 -3.30 -17.51 -8.16
C ARG A 150 -3.84 -17.94 -9.52
N MET A 151 -3.20 -17.50 -10.62
CA MET A 151 -3.61 -17.88 -11.97
C MET A 151 -3.51 -19.39 -12.18
N LEU A 152 -2.42 -20.02 -11.76
CA LEU A 152 -2.22 -21.45 -11.90
C LEU A 152 -3.24 -22.25 -11.08
N ARG A 153 -3.47 -21.87 -9.82
CA ARG A 153 -4.50 -22.51 -8.96
C ARG A 153 -5.89 -22.35 -9.55
N GLY A 154 -6.28 -21.15 -9.98
CA GLY A 154 -7.57 -20.89 -10.58
C GLY A 154 -7.78 -21.67 -11.89
N MET A 155 -6.76 -21.79 -12.75
CA MET A 155 -6.84 -22.61 -13.96
C MET A 155 -6.95 -24.12 -13.62
N MET A 156 -6.20 -24.58 -12.63
CA MET A 156 -6.29 -25.99 -12.20
C MET A 156 -7.65 -26.29 -11.54
N ALA A 157 -8.26 -25.33 -10.88
CA ALA A 157 -9.61 -25.42 -10.31
C ALA A 157 -10.73 -25.21 -11.35
N GLY A 158 -10.41 -24.78 -12.56
CA GLY A 158 -11.39 -24.49 -13.61
C GLY A 158 -12.03 -23.11 -13.56
N GLU A 159 -11.51 -22.19 -12.73
CA GLU A 159 -12.07 -20.83 -12.55
C GLU A 159 -11.85 -19.91 -13.77
N TYR A 160 -10.73 -20.08 -14.49
CA TYR A 160 -10.35 -19.21 -15.62
C TYR A 160 -10.37 -19.94 -16.98
N VAL A 161 -10.79 -21.19 -17.01
CA VAL A 161 -10.85 -22.05 -18.19
C VAL A 161 -12.05 -22.97 -18.13
N TRP A 162 -12.45 -23.54 -19.27
CA TRP A 162 -13.54 -24.51 -19.30
C TRP A 162 -13.12 -25.83 -18.65
N GLY A 163 -13.39 -25.94 -17.34
CA GLY A 163 -13.06 -27.10 -16.50
C GLY A 163 -11.59 -27.12 -16.01
N PRO A 164 -11.31 -27.98 -15.00
CA PRO A 164 -9.96 -28.12 -14.47
C PRO A 164 -8.95 -28.60 -15.50
N ILE A 165 -7.74 -28.04 -15.48
CA ILE A 165 -6.64 -28.46 -16.38
C ILE A 165 -5.43 -28.89 -15.57
N SER A 166 -4.52 -29.67 -16.21
CA SER A 166 -3.27 -30.07 -15.57
C SER A 166 -2.35 -28.88 -15.33
N LEU A 167 -1.41 -29.02 -14.38
CA LEU A 167 -0.42 -27.98 -14.08
C LEU A 167 0.39 -27.59 -15.33
N GLU A 168 0.81 -28.55 -16.15
CA GLU A 168 1.57 -28.30 -17.37
C GLU A 168 0.81 -27.41 -18.35
N LYS A 169 -0.47 -27.71 -18.56
CA LYS A 169 -1.36 -26.90 -19.42
C LYS A 169 -1.62 -25.52 -18.83
N ALA A 170 -1.73 -25.42 -17.50
CA ALA A 170 -1.88 -24.14 -16.81
C ALA A 170 -0.62 -23.27 -16.98
N ILE A 171 0.57 -23.85 -16.85
CA ILE A 171 1.86 -23.15 -17.09
C ILE A 171 1.94 -22.64 -18.52
N GLU A 172 1.60 -23.48 -19.51
CA GLU A 172 1.61 -23.09 -20.92
C GLU A 172 0.68 -21.88 -21.18
N LYS A 173 -0.53 -21.91 -20.62
CA LYS A 173 -1.48 -20.79 -20.71
C LYS A 173 -0.97 -19.53 -20.04
N VAL A 174 -0.38 -19.62 -18.84
CA VAL A 174 0.16 -18.48 -18.11
C VAL A 174 1.32 -17.82 -18.87
N LYS A 175 2.16 -18.58 -19.57
CA LYS A 175 3.18 -18.03 -20.47
C LYS A 175 2.59 -17.14 -21.56
N GLY A 176 1.41 -17.46 -22.07
CA GLY A 176 0.69 -16.64 -23.04
C GLY A 176 0.26 -15.26 -22.51
N TYR A 177 0.25 -15.02 -21.19
CA TYR A 177 -0.03 -13.74 -20.57
C TYR A 177 1.21 -12.89 -20.27
N ASN A 178 2.31 -13.14 -20.95
CA ASN A 178 3.56 -12.40 -20.81
C ASN A 178 4.19 -12.45 -19.40
N VAL A 179 4.00 -13.56 -18.71
CA VAL A 179 4.59 -13.84 -17.39
C VAL A 179 6.00 -14.37 -17.58
N SER A 180 6.96 -13.85 -16.81
CA SER A 180 8.34 -14.31 -16.89
C SER A 180 8.52 -15.73 -16.34
N ASP A 181 9.34 -16.55 -17.00
CA ASP A 181 9.69 -17.90 -16.56
C ASP A 181 10.21 -17.90 -15.10
N LYS A 182 10.98 -16.89 -14.73
CA LYS A 182 11.47 -16.69 -13.35
C LYS A 182 10.35 -16.62 -12.30
N ASN A 183 9.23 -15.98 -12.63
CA ASN A 183 8.08 -15.89 -11.73
C ASN A 183 7.31 -17.22 -11.69
N ILE A 184 7.26 -17.94 -12.79
CA ILE A 184 6.68 -19.29 -12.86
C ILE A 184 7.50 -20.25 -11.97
N GLU A 185 8.82 -20.28 -12.14
CA GLU A 185 9.71 -21.11 -11.33
C GLU A 185 9.58 -20.83 -9.82
N LYS A 186 9.48 -19.55 -9.45
CA LYS A 186 9.26 -19.16 -8.05
C LYS A 186 7.90 -19.58 -7.50
N ALA A 187 6.87 -19.69 -8.35
CA ALA A 187 5.52 -20.07 -7.97
C ALA A 187 5.36 -21.57 -7.73
N LEU A 188 6.09 -22.42 -8.49
CA LEU A 188 5.94 -23.87 -8.47
C LEU A 188 6.07 -24.56 -7.09
N PRO A 189 7.01 -24.16 -6.20
CA PRO A 189 7.12 -24.75 -4.87
C PRO A 189 5.85 -24.60 -4.03
N TYR A 190 5.12 -23.49 -4.21
CA TYR A 190 3.90 -23.17 -3.45
C TYR A 190 2.64 -23.87 -3.96
N LEU A 191 2.69 -24.48 -5.15
CA LEU A 191 1.57 -25.26 -5.71
C LEU A 191 1.57 -26.70 -5.23
N LYS A 192 2.72 -27.21 -4.77
CA LYS A 192 2.89 -28.60 -4.30
C LYS A 192 2.46 -28.81 -2.85
N LEU A 193 2.10 -27.73 -2.13
CA LEU A 193 1.74 -27.76 -0.71
C LEU A 193 0.22 -27.70 -0.46
N ALA A 194 -0.59 -27.84 -1.50
CA ALA A 194 -2.04 -27.82 -1.42
C ALA A 194 -2.63 -29.21 -1.72
#